data_71c6dcca1ee1687234f8bd16fe80e1d6
#
_entry.id   71c6dcca1ee1687234f8bd16fe80e1d6
#
_cell.length_a   1.000
_cell.length_b   1.000
_cell.length_c   1.000
_cell.angle_alpha   90.00
_cell.angle_beta   90.00
_cell.angle_gamma   90.00
#
_symmetry.space_group_name_H-M   'P 1'
#
loop_
_entity.id
_entity.type
_entity.pdbx_description
1 polymer ?
#
loop_
_entity_poly.entity_id
_entity_poly.type
_entity_poly.pdbx_seq_one_letter_code
_entity_poly.pdbx_strand_id
1 'polypeptide(L)'
;GGAGTSINMTANEVIANIALESLGRPKGDYAFINPNDHVNRSQSTNDAYPTALRLALILRLESYIAALAGLQDSFAAKGAEFARVLKMGRTHLQDAVPMSMGAEFSGFATTIGEEIQRIRESMGLLREINLGATAIGTSVNAPQGYPALAVGFLSQLTGLDLVLAEDLVEATSDTGAYVQLSGVLKRTAVKLTKICNDLRLLASGPYCGLNEISLPQMQYGSSIMPGKVNPVIPEVVNQTGFFVIGMDLTVTLAAS
;
A
#
# COMPACT_ATOMS: atom_id res chain seq x y z
N GLY A 1 7.62 21.87 6.11
CA GLY A 1 9.02 21.49 6.06
C GLY A 1 9.23 20.12 5.43
N GLY A 2 10.32 19.97 4.70
CA GLY A 2 10.67 18.68 4.10
C GLY A 2 11.13 17.66 5.14
N ALA A 3 11.31 16.42 4.71
CA ALA A 3 11.86 15.30 5.48
C ALA A 3 11.18 15.01 6.84
N GLY A 4 9.89 15.36 6.96
CA GLY A 4 9.07 15.01 8.12
C GLY A 4 9.22 15.89 9.35
N THR A 5 10.14 16.84 9.39
CA THR A 5 10.40 17.66 10.59
C THR A 5 9.14 18.39 11.08
N SER A 6 8.39 19.04 10.20
CA SER A 6 7.16 19.73 10.58
C SER A 6 6.11 18.78 11.16
N ILE A 7 5.97 17.58 10.61
CA ILE A 7 5.02 16.56 11.09
C ILE A 7 5.43 16.09 12.49
N ASN A 8 6.72 15.75 12.68
CA ASN A 8 7.23 15.34 13.99
C ASN A 8 7.02 16.41 15.06
N MET A 9 7.37 17.67 14.75
CA MET A 9 7.21 18.77 15.69
C MET A 9 5.75 19.09 15.99
N THR A 10 4.86 19.06 14.99
CA THR A 10 3.42 19.22 15.22
C THR A 10 2.87 18.13 16.15
N ALA A 11 3.29 16.87 15.97
CA ALA A 11 2.90 15.78 16.86
C ALA A 11 3.37 16.05 18.30
N ASN A 12 4.62 16.48 18.49
CA ASN A 12 5.17 16.81 19.80
C ASN A 12 4.43 17.98 20.47
N GLU A 13 4.06 19.02 19.71
CA GLU A 13 3.28 20.15 20.23
C GLU A 13 1.86 19.72 20.63
N VAL A 14 1.20 18.89 19.84
CA VAL A 14 -0.13 18.34 20.18
C VAL A 14 -0.05 17.52 21.45
N ILE A 15 0.92 16.62 21.57
CA ILE A 15 1.13 15.78 22.77
C ILE A 15 1.41 16.65 24.00
N ALA A 16 2.28 17.67 23.89
CA ALA A 16 2.58 18.59 24.98
C ALA A 16 1.31 19.32 25.46
N ASN A 17 0.50 19.81 24.53
CA ASN A 17 -0.74 20.52 24.86
C ASN A 17 -1.81 19.60 25.48
N ILE A 18 -1.96 18.36 25.02
CA ILE A 18 -2.83 17.37 25.66
C ILE A 18 -2.39 17.08 27.10
N ALA A 19 -1.08 16.91 27.32
CA ALA A 19 -0.51 16.70 28.64
C ALA A 19 -0.75 17.91 29.56
N LEU A 20 -0.57 19.14 29.08
CA LEU A 20 -0.87 20.36 29.83
C LEU A 20 -2.35 20.43 30.24
N GLU A 21 -3.27 20.18 29.31
CA GLU A 21 -4.69 20.17 29.60
C GLU A 21 -5.06 19.12 30.67
N SER A 22 -4.48 17.91 30.58
CA SER A 22 -4.73 16.84 31.56
C SER A 22 -4.26 17.20 32.97
N LEU A 23 -3.33 18.13 33.09
CA LEU A 23 -2.79 18.66 34.35
C LEU A 23 -3.47 19.98 34.79
N GLY A 24 -4.56 20.38 34.11
CA GLY A 24 -5.28 21.63 34.39
C GLY A 24 -4.50 22.91 34.03
N ARG A 25 -3.54 22.82 33.12
CA ARG A 25 -2.74 23.96 32.66
C ARG A 25 -3.19 24.47 31.30
N PRO A 26 -2.98 25.75 30.98
CA PRO A 26 -3.30 26.28 29.67
C PRO A 26 -2.41 25.68 28.58
N LYS A 27 -2.97 25.55 27.38
CA LYS A 27 -2.18 25.19 26.19
C LYS A 27 -1.10 26.25 25.97
N GLY A 28 0.08 25.80 25.52
CA GLY A 28 1.22 26.68 25.28
C GLY A 28 2.07 26.98 26.53
N ASP A 29 1.74 26.45 27.71
CA ASP A 29 2.57 26.56 28.89
C ASP A 29 3.83 25.68 28.78
N TYR A 30 4.62 25.98 27.74
CA TYR A 30 5.82 25.20 27.39
C TYR A 30 6.99 25.40 28.38
N ALA A 31 6.87 26.33 29.31
CA ALA A 31 7.75 26.40 30.46
C ALA A 31 7.59 25.20 31.40
N PHE A 32 6.39 24.57 31.41
CA PHE A 32 6.08 23.40 32.22
C PHE A 32 6.24 22.09 31.46
N ILE A 33 5.62 21.97 30.25
CA ILE A 33 5.84 20.84 29.35
C ILE A 33 6.25 21.36 27.98
N ASN A 34 7.51 21.17 27.63
CA ASN A 34 8.12 21.62 26.39
C ASN A 34 8.03 20.50 25.31
N PRO A 35 7.58 20.79 24.07
CA PRO A 35 7.55 19.81 22.99
C PRO A 35 8.91 19.18 22.67
N ASN A 36 10.01 19.98 22.71
CA ASN A 36 11.35 19.51 22.41
C ASN A 36 12.01 18.80 23.58
N ASP A 37 12.02 19.46 24.74
CA ASP A 37 12.86 19.04 25.87
C ASP A 37 12.23 17.89 26.67
N HIS A 38 10.89 17.75 26.58
CA HIS A 38 10.15 16.71 27.26
C HIS A 38 9.59 15.66 26.31
N VAL A 39 8.76 16.05 25.34
CA VAL A 39 8.08 15.08 24.47
C VAL A 39 9.03 14.45 23.46
N ASN A 40 9.88 15.24 22.80
CA ASN A 40 10.83 14.75 21.80
C ASN A 40 12.15 14.23 22.42
N ARG A 41 12.21 14.09 23.75
CA ARG A 41 13.43 13.68 24.43
C ARG A 41 13.90 12.30 23.96
N SER A 42 15.21 12.18 23.67
CA SER A 42 15.85 10.97 23.13
C SER A 42 15.35 10.55 21.74
N GLN A 43 14.70 11.45 21.01
CA GLN A 43 14.21 11.23 19.66
C GLN A 43 14.79 12.24 18.66
N SER A 44 14.76 11.87 17.40
CA SER A 44 14.99 12.75 16.26
C SER A 44 13.85 12.55 15.26
N THR A 45 13.61 13.52 14.39
CA THR A 45 12.79 13.29 13.20
C THR A 45 13.33 12.12 12.37
N ASN A 46 14.64 11.91 12.38
CA ASN A 46 15.32 10.92 11.56
C ASN A 46 15.12 9.46 12.03
N ASP A 47 14.60 9.25 13.23
CA ASP A 47 14.19 7.92 13.72
C ASP A 47 12.68 7.82 13.94
N ALA A 48 12.04 8.82 14.54
CA ALA A 48 10.61 8.80 14.84
C ALA A 48 9.75 8.86 13.57
N TYR A 49 10.09 9.71 12.59
CA TYR A 49 9.30 9.87 11.37
C TYR A 49 9.35 8.64 10.45
N PRO A 50 10.52 8.05 10.10
CA PRO A 50 10.55 6.83 9.30
C PRO A 50 9.89 5.65 10.02
N THR A 51 10.02 5.54 11.34
CA THR A 51 9.27 4.54 12.12
C THR A 51 7.76 4.72 11.96
N ALA A 52 7.25 5.94 12.14
CA ALA A 52 5.83 6.24 11.94
C ALA A 52 5.36 5.95 10.51
N LEU A 53 6.18 6.25 9.50
CA LEU A 53 5.88 5.96 8.10
C LEU A 53 5.78 4.45 7.84
N ARG A 54 6.73 3.65 8.37
CA ARG A 54 6.68 2.18 8.27
C ARG A 54 5.42 1.61 8.91
N LEU A 55 5.05 2.06 10.10
CA LEU A 55 3.80 1.65 10.77
C LEU A 55 2.55 2.03 9.98
N ALA A 56 2.50 3.26 9.48
CA ALA A 56 1.37 3.73 8.65
C ALA A 56 1.20 2.89 7.37
N LEU A 57 2.32 2.54 6.72
CA LEU A 57 2.30 1.66 5.54
C LEU A 57 1.80 0.26 5.90
N ILE A 58 2.29 -0.36 7.00
CA ILE A 58 1.83 -1.69 7.44
C ILE A 58 0.30 -1.67 7.66
N LEU A 59 -0.19 -0.70 8.44
CA LEU A 59 -1.62 -0.57 8.74
C LEU A 59 -2.46 -0.34 7.47
N ARG A 60 -1.96 0.45 6.53
CA ARG A 60 -2.67 0.71 5.27
C ARG A 60 -2.66 -0.49 4.33
N LEU A 61 -1.58 -1.24 4.29
CA LEU A 61 -1.45 -2.44 3.46
C LEU A 61 -2.39 -3.56 3.90
N GLU A 62 -2.72 -3.69 5.18
CA GLU A 62 -3.73 -4.65 5.63
C GLU A 62 -5.10 -4.40 4.99
N SER A 63 -5.54 -3.14 4.93
CA SER A 63 -6.78 -2.78 4.25
C SER A 63 -6.72 -3.06 2.74
N TYR A 64 -5.56 -2.84 2.13
CA TYR A 64 -5.35 -3.13 0.71
C TYR A 64 -5.36 -4.64 0.41
N ILE A 65 -4.70 -5.44 1.26
CA ILE A 65 -4.74 -6.91 1.18
C ILE A 65 -6.16 -7.43 1.30
N ALA A 66 -6.96 -6.88 2.24
CA ALA A 66 -8.36 -7.28 2.39
C ALA A 66 -9.19 -6.98 1.12
N ALA A 67 -8.96 -5.84 0.48
CA ALA A 67 -9.60 -5.50 -0.79
C ALA A 67 -9.20 -6.45 -1.93
N LEU A 68 -7.91 -6.79 -2.03
CA LEU A 68 -7.42 -7.78 -3.01
C LEU A 68 -7.97 -9.17 -2.74
N ALA A 69 -8.11 -9.59 -1.48
CA ALA A 69 -8.70 -10.88 -1.12
C ALA A 69 -10.17 -10.94 -1.56
N GLY A 70 -10.96 -9.89 -1.34
CA GLY A 70 -12.34 -9.81 -1.85
C GLY A 70 -12.42 -9.87 -3.38
N LEU A 71 -11.45 -9.27 -4.08
CA LEU A 71 -11.35 -9.37 -5.53
C LEU A 71 -10.96 -10.79 -5.98
N GLN A 72 -10.02 -11.43 -5.30
CA GLN A 72 -9.64 -12.83 -5.53
C GLN A 72 -10.84 -13.77 -5.40
N ASP A 73 -11.60 -13.63 -4.31
CA ASP A 73 -12.80 -14.44 -4.04
C ASP A 73 -13.85 -14.24 -5.12
N SER A 74 -14.04 -13.00 -5.59
CA SER A 74 -14.97 -12.66 -6.66
C SER A 74 -14.58 -13.32 -7.99
N PHE A 75 -13.29 -13.31 -8.33
CA PHE A 75 -12.81 -14.02 -9.53
C PHE A 75 -12.92 -15.53 -9.39
N ALA A 76 -12.62 -16.10 -8.21
CA ALA A 76 -12.76 -17.53 -7.94
C ALA A 76 -14.23 -17.98 -8.06
N ALA A 77 -15.17 -17.18 -7.52
CA ALA A 77 -16.60 -17.45 -7.65
C ALA A 77 -17.07 -17.44 -9.11
N LYS A 78 -16.61 -16.45 -9.91
CA LYS A 78 -16.88 -16.42 -11.35
C LYS A 78 -16.20 -17.57 -12.10
N GLY A 79 -15.01 -17.98 -11.66
CA GLY A 79 -14.35 -19.18 -12.17
C GLY A 79 -15.19 -20.43 -12.02
N ALA A 80 -15.80 -20.63 -10.85
CA ALA A 80 -16.69 -21.74 -10.57
C ALA A 80 -18.02 -21.63 -11.38
N GLU A 81 -18.63 -20.43 -11.42
CA GLU A 81 -19.86 -20.16 -12.17
C GLU A 81 -19.69 -20.48 -13.66
N PHE A 82 -18.57 -20.09 -14.25
CA PHE A 82 -18.30 -20.24 -15.69
C PHE A 82 -17.51 -21.51 -16.05
N ALA A 83 -17.39 -22.47 -15.13
CA ALA A 83 -16.59 -23.69 -15.35
C ALA A 83 -17.00 -24.50 -16.58
N ARG A 84 -18.28 -24.43 -16.96
CA ARG A 84 -18.85 -25.16 -18.11
C ARG A 84 -19.12 -24.27 -19.33
N VAL A 85 -18.80 -22.98 -19.27
CA VAL A 85 -18.98 -22.07 -20.41
C VAL A 85 -17.77 -22.22 -21.33
N LEU A 86 -17.97 -22.77 -22.52
CA LEU A 86 -16.89 -22.91 -23.50
C LEU A 86 -16.59 -21.58 -24.18
N LYS A 87 -15.33 -21.33 -24.43
CA LYS A 87 -14.82 -20.22 -25.22
C LYS A 87 -13.61 -20.63 -26.05
N MET A 88 -13.25 -19.80 -27.00
CA MET A 88 -11.98 -19.94 -27.69
C MET A 88 -10.86 -19.28 -26.84
N GLY A 89 -9.84 -20.05 -26.51
CA GLY A 89 -8.57 -19.51 -25.98
C GLY A 89 -7.79 -18.82 -27.11
N ARG A 90 -7.14 -17.69 -26.79
CA ARG A 90 -6.40 -16.89 -27.79
C ARG A 90 -4.94 -16.75 -27.40
N THR A 91 -4.08 -16.78 -28.42
CA THR A 91 -2.67 -16.36 -28.32
C THR A 91 -2.44 -15.32 -29.43
N HIS A 92 -1.75 -14.22 -29.12
CA HIS A 92 -1.57 -13.11 -30.06
C HIS A 92 -2.89 -12.53 -30.61
N LEU A 93 -3.97 -12.60 -29.83
CA LEU A 93 -5.35 -12.26 -30.20
C LEU A 93 -5.93 -13.15 -31.33
N GLN A 94 -5.27 -14.23 -31.71
CA GLN A 94 -5.74 -15.20 -32.70
C GLN A 94 -6.31 -16.43 -31.99
N ASP A 95 -7.28 -17.09 -32.64
CA ASP A 95 -7.88 -18.32 -32.15
C ASP A 95 -6.81 -19.42 -31.98
N ALA A 96 -6.82 -20.07 -30.81
CA ALA A 96 -5.91 -21.16 -30.50
C ALA A 96 -6.66 -22.47 -30.25
N VAL A 97 -7.06 -22.71 -29.00
CA VAL A 97 -7.75 -23.96 -28.61
C VAL A 97 -8.96 -23.66 -27.74
N PRO A 98 -9.98 -24.53 -27.72
CA PRO A 98 -11.12 -24.41 -26.80
C PRO A 98 -10.65 -24.48 -25.32
N MET A 99 -11.27 -23.66 -24.49
CA MET A 99 -11.09 -23.66 -23.04
C MET A 99 -12.41 -23.29 -22.35
N SER A 100 -12.48 -23.35 -21.03
CA SER A 100 -13.61 -22.78 -20.31
C SER A 100 -13.37 -21.32 -19.93
N MET A 101 -14.40 -20.51 -19.94
CA MET A 101 -14.37 -19.16 -19.37
C MET A 101 -13.97 -19.21 -17.88
N GLY A 102 -14.44 -20.24 -17.16
CA GLY A 102 -14.08 -20.45 -15.77
C GLY A 102 -12.58 -20.62 -15.52
N ALA A 103 -11.86 -21.27 -16.44
CA ALA A 103 -10.40 -21.41 -16.34
C ALA A 103 -9.69 -20.05 -16.42
N GLU A 104 -10.16 -19.13 -17.27
CA GLU A 104 -9.63 -17.79 -17.39
C GLU A 104 -9.85 -16.95 -16.09
N PHE A 105 -11.07 -16.96 -15.55
CA PHE A 105 -11.38 -16.27 -14.30
C PHE A 105 -10.65 -16.87 -13.09
N SER A 106 -10.47 -18.19 -13.03
CA SER A 106 -9.65 -18.85 -12.03
C SER A 106 -8.17 -18.43 -12.12
N GLY A 107 -7.67 -18.24 -13.33
CA GLY A 107 -6.33 -17.67 -13.57
C GLY A 107 -6.19 -16.25 -13.03
N PHE A 108 -7.21 -15.42 -13.17
CA PHE A 108 -7.22 -14.07 -12.54
C PHE A 108 -7.19 -14.15 -11.01
N ALA A 109 -7.98 -15.05 -10.41
CA ALA A 109 -7.97 -15.27 -8.96
C ALA A 109 -6.58 -15.71 -8.47
N THR A 110 -5.94 -16.65 -9.14
CA THR A 110 -4.57 -17.08 -8.82
C THR A 110 -3.58 -15.92 -8.90
N THR A 111 -3.66 -15.11 -9.95
CA THR A 111 -2.82 -13.93 -10.13
C THR A 111 -2.94 -12.97 -8.96
N ILE A 112 -4.15 -12.69 -8.49
CA ILE A 112 -4.37 -11.78 -7.33
C ILE A 112 -3.85 -12.42 -6.03
N GLY A 113 -4.04 -13.72 -5.83
CA GLY A 113 -3.51 -14.43 -4.65
C GLY A 113 -1.98 -14.35 -4.55
N GLU A 114 -1.27 -14.47 -5.68
CA GLU A 114 0.18 -14.27 -5.72
C GLU A 114 0.59 -12.84 -5.32
N GLU A 115 -0.16 -11.82 -5.75
CA GLU A 115 0.14 -10.43 -5.39
C GLU A 115 -0.04 -10.19 -3.89
N ILE A 116 -1.10 -10.74 -3.28
CA ILE A 116 -1.31 -10.68 -1.83
C ILE A 116 -0.09 -11.25 -1.09
N GLN A 117 0.43 -12.39 -1.55
CA GLN A 117 1.62 -12.99 -0.96
C GLN A 117 2.85 -12.09 -1.08
N ARG A 118 3.12 -11.51 -2.25
CA ARG A 118 4.26 -10.60 -2.47
C ARG A 118 4.17 -9.35 -1.60
N ILE A 119 2.97 -8.79 -1.43
CA ILE A 119 2.75 -7.65 -0.53
C ILE A 119 3.08 -8.03 0.91
N ARG A 120 2.61 -9.18 1.41
CA ARG A 120 2.91 -9.66 2.76
C ARG A 120 4.41 -9.85 2.99
N GLU A 121 5.12 -10.43 2.03
CA GLU A 121 6.58 -10.59 2.09
C GLU A 121 7.28 -9.24 2.17
N SER A 122 6.85 -8.25 1.37
CA SER A 122 7.39 -6.90 1.41
C SER A 122 7.10 -6.17 2.72
N MET A 123 5.94 -6.42 3.34
CA MET A 123 5.59 -5.86 4.66
C MET A 123 6.56 -6.33 5.74
N GLY A 124 7.16 -7.51 5.61
CA GLY A 124 8.17 -8.01 6.54
C GLY A 124 9.36 -7.06 6.68
N LEU A 125 9.79 -6.43 5.59
CA LEU A 125 10.90 -5.47 5.58
C LEU A 125 10.58 -4.16 6.30
N LEU A 126 9.30 -3.80 6.41
CA LEU A 126 8.88 -2.59 7.12
C LEU A 126 8.89 -2.75 8.65
N ARG A 127 9.02 -3.97 9.17
CA ARG A 127 9.04 -4.26 10.61
C ARG A 127 10.36 -3.94 11.27
N GLU A 128 11.44 -3.88 10.50
CA GLU A 128 12.73 -3.41 10.99
C GLU A 128 12.72 -1.90 11.05
N ILE A 129 13.00 -1.33 12.22
CA ILE A 129 12.92 0.11 12.49
C ILE A 129 14.18 0.61 13.19
N ASN A 130 14.43 1.90 13.03
CA ASN A 130 15.58 2.59 13.63
C ASN A 130 15.22 3.46 14.84
N LEU A 131 14.11 3.19 15.54
CA LEU A 131 13.66 4.01 16.66
C LEU A 131 14.71 4.00 17.79
N GLY A 132 15.10 5.20 18.22
CA GLY A 132 16.19 5.41 19.19
C GLY A 132 17.57 5.62 18.57
N ALA A 133 17.68 5.55 17.25
CA ALA A 133 18.90 5.87 16.50
C ALA A 133 19.32 7.35 16.66
N THR A 134 18.37 8.21 16.98
CA THR A 134 18.51 9.66 17.05
C THR A 134 18.91 10.29 15.71
N ALA A 135 19.89 11.18 15.67
CA ALA A 135 20.16 12.03 14.51
C ALA A 135 20.74 11.27 13.30
N ILE A 136 21.69 10.36 13.55
CA ILE A 136 22.49 9.69 12.51
C ILE A 136 22.73 8.19 12.77
N GLY A 137 21.99 7.58 13.65
CA GLY A 137 22.15 6.16 13.97
C GLY A 137 23.08 5.85 15.16
N THR A 138 23.66 6.84 15.78
CA THR A 138 24.62 6.65 16.88
C THR A 138 24.00 6.70 18.27
N SER A 139 22.69 6.89 18.38
CA SER A 139 21.92 7.02 19.63
C SER A 139 22.48 8.14 20.57
N VAL A 140 23.08 9.17 19.99
CA VAL A 140 23.61 10.31 20.75
C VAL A 140 22.48 10.93 21.59
N ASN A 141 22.77 11.18 22.88
CA ASN A 141 21.85 11.71 23.89
C ASN A 141 20.67 10.78 24.27
N ALA A 142 20.63 9.53 23.79
CA ALA A 142 19.71 8.53 24.29
C ALA A 142 20.33 7.75 25.48
N PRO A 143 19.56 7.41 26.52
CA PRO A 143 20.04 6.53 27.57
C PRO A 143 20.40 5.14 27.04
N GLN A 144 21.35 4.49 27.72
CA GLN A 144 21.73 3.12 27.36
C GLN A 144 20.48 2.17 27.41
N GLY A 145 20.30 1.38 26.38
CA GLY A 145 19.17 0.46 26.25
C GLY A 145 17.85 1.09 25.78
N TYR A 146 17.81 2.42 25.61
CA TYR A 146 16.61 3.12 25.15
C TYR A 146 16.04 2.56 23.84
N PRO A 147 16.83 2.34 22.75
CA PRO A 147 16.28 1.83 21.49
C PRO A 147 15.52 0.50 21.64
N ALA A 148 16.14 -0.48 22.32
CA ALA A 148 15.53 -1.78 22.53
C ALA A 148 14.22 -1.71 23.35
N LEU A 149 14.20 -0.88 24.41
CA LEU A 149 13.01 -0.67 25.22
C LEU A 149 11.92 0.04 24.44
N ALA A 150 12.25 1.09 23.69
CA ALA A 150 11.30 1.85 22.89
C ALA A 150 10.63 0.97 21.81
N VAL A 151 11.42 0.15 21.09
CA VAL A 151 10.89 -0.80 20.10
C VAL A 151 10.02 -1.86 20.78
N GLY A 152 10.43 -2.39 21.93
CA GLY A 152 9.64 -3.37 22.69
C GLY A 152 8.28 -2.83 23.11
N PHE A 153 8.21 -1.60 23.65
CA PHE A 153 6.96 -0.94 24.02
C PHE A 153 6.11 -0.62 22.79
N LEU A 154 6.71 -0.15 21.70
CA LEU A 154 5.99 0.12 20.47
C LEU A 154 5.38 -1.15 19.87
N SER A 155 6.10 -2.28 19.92
CA SER A 155 5.58 -3.60 19.51
C SER A 155 4.37 -4.00 20.36
N GLN A 156 4.44 -3.84 21.67
CA GLN A 156 3.32 -4.13 22.57
C GLN A 156 2.09 -3.25 22.28
N LEU A 157 2.30 -1.96 22.06
CA LEU A 157 1.22 -1.00 21.79
C LEU A 157 0.53 -1.24 20.45
N THR A 158 1.29 -1.64 19.44
CA THR A 158 0.78 -1.82 18.07
C THR A 158 0.32 -3.24 17.77
N GLY A 159 0.76 -4.22 18.56
CA GLY A 159 0.58 -5.64 18.28
C GLY A 159 1.41 -6.14 17.09
N LEU A 160 2.40 -5.37 16.64
CA LEU A 160 3.28 -5.72 15.54
C LEU A 160 4.62 -6.27 16.06
N ASP A 161 5.15 -7.30 15.41
CA ASP A 161 6.49 -7.83 15.70
C ASP A 161 7.54 -6.90 15.08
N LEU A 162 7.79 -5.76 15.73
CA LEU A 162 8.81 -4.81 15.29
C LEU A 162 10.19 -5.26 15.75
N VAL A 163 11.18 -5.03 14.91
CA VAL A 163 12.57 -5.40 15.14
C VAL A 163 13.42 -4.15 15.11
N LEU A 164 14.28 -4.00 16.13
CA LEU A 164 15.31 -2.97 16.10
C LEU A 164 16.36 -3.36 15.07
N ALA A 165 16.70 -2.46 14.16
CA ALA A 165 17.76 -2.70 13.18
C ALA A 165 19.10 -3.02 13.86
N GLU A 166 19.85 -3.96 13.28
CA GLU A 166 21.16 -4.38 13.80
C GLU A 166 22.18 -3.24 13.69
N ASP A 167 22.21 -2.56 12.55
CA ASP A 167 23.02 -1.36 12.33
C ASP A 167 22.11 -0.13 12.21
N LEU A 168 22.05 0.66 13.26
CA LEU A 168 21.21 1.87 13.29
C LEU A 168 21.73 2.99 12.37
N VAL A 169 23.01 3.00 12.03
CA VAL A 169 23.59 4.00 11.11
C VAL A 169 23.14 3.69 9.69
N GLU A 170 23.23 2.43 9.29
CA GLU A 170 22.71 1.95 8.01
C GLU A 170 21.20 2.19 7.90
N ALA A 171 20.42 1.73 8.89
CA ALA A 171 18.96 1.82 8.89
C ALA A 171 18.43 3.28 8.96
N THR A 172 19.25 4.25 9.36
CA THR A 172 18.87 5.67 9.32
C THR A 172 19.02 6.26 7.93
N SER A 173 19.87 5.70 7.08
CA SER A 173 20.09 6.17 5.70
C SER A 173 19.40 5.31 4.66
N ASP A 174 19.19 4.00 4.90
CA ASP A 174 18.63 3.09 3.91
C ASP A 174 17.12 3.29 3.68
N THR A 175 16.76 3.32 2.42
CA THR A 175 15.37 3.42 1.92
C THR A 175 14.93 2.21 1.12
N GLY A 176 15.72 1.14 1.09
CA GLY A 176 15.51 -0.06 0.28
C GLY A 176 14.15 -0.72 0.50
N ALA A 177 13.66 -0.77 1.75
CA ALA A 177 12.34 -1.32 2.06
C ALA A 177 11.19 -0.57 1.35
N TYR A 178 11.29 0.75 1.19
CA TYR A 178 10.30 1.55 0.47
C TYR A 178 10.37 1.33 -1.04
N VAL A 179 11.57 1.23 -1.60
CA VAL A 179 11.79 0.91 -3.02
C VAL A 179 11.23 -0.48 -3.34
N GLN A 180 11.52 -1.46 -2.48
CA GLN A 180 10.99 -2.82 -2.64
C GLN A 180 9.45 -2.82 -2.62
N LEU A 181 8.83 -2.19 -1.64
CA LEU A 181 7.37 -2.08 -1.56
C LEU A 181 6.79 -1.39 -2.79
N SER A 182 7.37 -0.28 -3.22
CA SER A 182 6.94 0.45 -4.43
C SER A 182 6.97 -0.44 -5.66
N GLY A 183 8.04 -1.23 -5.84
CA GLY A 183 8.16 -2.20 -6.92
C GLY A 183 7.08 -3.29 -6.88
N VAL A 184 6.72 -3.77 -5.70
CA VAL A 184 5.63 -4.75 -5.52
C VAL A 184 4.27 -4.12 -5.84
N LEU A 185 4.00 -2.89 -5.43
CA LEU A 185 2.77 -2.18 -5.77
C LEU A 185 2.67 -1.91 -7.28
N LYS A 186 3.78 -1.51 -7.92
CA LYS A 186 3.85 -1.40 -9.39
C LYS A 186 3.53 -2.73 -10.07
N ARG A 187 4.13 -3.84 -9.61
CA ARG A 187 3.85 -5.18 -10.14
C ARG A 187 2.37 -5.51 -10.06
N THR A 188 1.73 -5.25 -8.94
CA THR A 188 0.29 -5.45 -8.75
C THR A 188 -0.52 -4.58 -9.72
N ALA A 189 -0.16 -3.30 -9.89
CA ALA A 189 -0.80 -2.39 -10.83
C ALA A 189 -0.71 -2.91 -12.29
N VAL A 190 0.43 -3.42 -12.70
CA VAL A 190 0.62 -4.01 -14.04
C VAL A 190 -0.31 -5.22 -14.25
N LYS A 191 -0.39 -6.12 -13.26
CA LYS A 191 -1.26 -7.30 -13.34
C LYS A 191 -2.75 -6.93 -13.35
N LEU A 192 -3.18 -6.00 -12.50
CA LEU A 192 -4.55 -5.49 -12.52
C LEU A 192 -4.90 -4.83 -13.86
N THR A 193 -3.99 -4.02 -14.40
CA THR A 193 -4.17 -3.39 -15.73
C THR A 193 -4.33 -4.45 -16.83
N LYS A 194 -3.52 -5.53 -16.78
CA LYS A 194 -3.65 -6.65 -17.74
C LYS A 194 -5.01 -7.32 -17.63
N ILE A 195 -5.46 -7.67 -16.43
CA ILE A 195 -6.79 -8.26 -16.19
C ILE A 195 -7.91 -7.34 -16.69
N CYS A 196 -7.82 -6.04 -16.37
CA CYS A 196 -8.80 -5.06 -16.83
C CYS A 196 -8.84 -4.92 -18.36
N ASN A 197 -7.69 -4.99 -19.03
CA ASN A 197 -7.65 -4.97 -20.51
C ASN A 197 -8.30 -6.23 -21.10
N ASP A 198 -8.09 -7.39 -20.50
CA ASP A 198 -8.76 -8.62 -20.92
C ASP A 198 -10.27 -8.51 -20.74
N LEU A 199 -10.77 -8.06 -19.59
CA LEU A 199 -12.19 -7.86 -19.33
C LEU A 199 -12.82 -6.87 -20.32
N ARG A 200 -12.11 -5.78 -20.66
CA ARG A 200 -12.56 -4.80 -21.66
C ARG A 200 -12.64 -5.42 -23.05
N LEU A 201 -11.65 -6.22 -23.42
CA LEU A 201 -11.64 -6.93 -24.70
C LEU A 201 -12.79 -7.94 -24.80
N LEU A 202 -12.96 -8.78 -23.77
CA LEU A 202 -14.02 -9.79 -23.72
C LEU A 202 -15.43 -9.17 -23.73
N ALA A 203 -15.61 -7.98 -23.15
CA ALA A 203 -16.87 -7.24 -23.09
C ALA A 203 -17.11 -6.35 -24.32
N SER A 204 -16.22 -6.33 -25.29
CA SER A 204 -16.32 -5.43 -26.46
C SER A 204 -17.52 -5.74 -27.35
N GLY A 205 -18.14 -4.73 -27.88
CA GLY A 205 -19.27 -4.87 -28.80
C GLY A 205 -20.55 -4.26 -28.25
N PRO A 206 -21.72 -4.91 -28.40
CA PRO A 206 -21.95 -6.35 -28.70
C PRO A 206 -21.91 -6.76 -30.17
N TYR A 207 -22.14 -5.85 -31.13
CA TYR A 207 -22.37 -6.24 -32.54
C TYR A 207 -21.09 -6.45 -33.34
N CYS A 208 -20.04 -5.66 -33.04
CA CYS A 208 -18.76 -5.68 -33.78
C CYS A 208 -17.57 -5.97 -32.89
N GLY A 209 -17.78 -6.54 -31.72
CA GLY A 209 -16.75 -6.96 -30.78
C GLY A 209 -16.87 -8.42 -30.41
N LEU A 210 -16.12 -8.86 -29.37
CA LEU A 210 -16.13 -10.26 -28.94
C LEU A 210 -17.41 -10.67 -28.23
N ASN A 211 -17.95 -9.79 -27.38
CA ASN A 211 -19.19 -10.02 -26.63
C ASN A 211 -19.22 -11.37 -25.88
N GLU A 212 -18.08 -11.79 -25.32
CA GLU A 212 -17.98 -13.04 -24.57
C GLU A 212 -18.46 -12.90 -23.11
N ILE A 213 -18.42 -11.68 -22.56
CA ILE A 213 -18.96 -11.35 -21.23
C ILE A 213 -19.76 -10.05 -21.29
N SER A 214 -20.71 -9.89 -20.38
CA SER A 214 -21.45 -8.65 -20.17
C SER A 214 -21.05 -8.04 -18.82
N LEU A 215 -20.60 -6.79 -18.83
CA LEU A 215 -20.30 -6.03 -17.61
C LEU A 215 -21.54 -5.27 -17.14
N PRO A 216 -21.73 -5.08 -15.82
CA PRO A 216 -22.85 -4.29 -15.31
C PRO A 216 -22.69 -2.82 -15.69
N GLN A 217 -23.83 -2.17 -15.97
CA GLN A 217 -23.85 -0.72 -16.21
C GLN A 217 -23.66 0.03 -14.90
N MET A 218 -22.54 0.73 -14.77
CA MET A 218 -22.20 1.50 -13.57
C MET A 218 -22.48 3.01 -13.72
N GLN A 219 -22.64 3.47 -14.96
CA GLN A 219 -23.02 4.84 -15.29
C GLN A 219 -23.66 4.89 -16.69
N TYR A 220 -24.22 6.03 -17.08
CA TYR A 220 -24.67 6.23 -18.46
C TYR A 220 -23.48 6.14 -19.42
N GLY A 221 -23.59 5.28 -20.43
CA GLY A 221 -22.50 5.02 -21.37
C GLY A 221 -22.34 6.09 -22.44
N SER A 222 -23.44 6.80 -22.79
CA SER A 222 -23.46 7.81 -23.84
C SER A 222 -24.68 8.69 -23.71
N SER A 223 -24.56 9.97 -24.12
CA SER A 223 -25.68 10.90 -24.21
C SER A 223 -26.53 10.73 -25.49
N ILE A 224 -25.99 10.06 -26.51
CA ILE A 224 -26.65 9.92 -27.82
C ILE A 224 -26.83 8.46 -28.26
N MET A 225 -26.29 7.48 -27.53
CA MET A 225 -26.39 6.05 -27.83
C MET A 225 -27.05 5.32 -26.66
N PRO A 226 -28.39 5.25 -26.59
CA PRO A 226 -29.07 4.56 -25.50
C PRO A 226 -28.67 3.09 -25.40
N GLY A 227 -28.45 2.61 -24.17
CA GLY A 227 -28.07 1.23 -23.90
C GLY A 227 -26.60 0.89 -24.10
N LYS A 228 -25.74 1.87 -24.46
CA LYS A 228 -24.30 1.67 -24.50
C LYS A 228 -23.76 1.46 -23.07
N VAL A 229 -23.07 0.35 -22.83
CA VAL A 229 -22.41 0.04 -21.57
C VAL A 229 -20.90 0.14 -21.75
N ASN A 230 -20.28 1.14 -21.12
CA ASN A 230 -18.82 1.27 -21.12
C ASN A 230 -18.19 0.52 -19.94
N PRO A 231 -17.00 -0.09 -20.11
CA PRO A 231 -16.28 -0.82 -19.05
C PRO A 231 -15.56 0.14 -18.08
N VAL A 232 -16.31 1.06 -17.46
CA VAL A 232 -15.75 2.21 -16.72
C VAL A 232 -14.95 1.81 -15.50
N ILE A 233 -15.29 0.71 -14.81
CA ILE A 233 -14.53 0.23 -13.65
C ILE A 233 -13.17 -0.32 -14.10
N PRO A 234 -13.04 -1.21 -15.09
CA PRO A 234 -11.74 -1.57 -15.66
C PRO A 234 -10.92 -0.36 -16.15
N GLU A 235 -11.58 0.66 -16.71
CA GLU A 235 -10.89 1.88 -17.19
C GLU A 235 -10.29 2.69 -16.04
N VAL A 236 -11.02 2.93 -14.95
CA VAL A 236 -10.50 3.67 -13.79
C VAL A 236 -9.40 2.90 -13.07
N VAL A 237 -9.49 1.57 -13.03
CA VAL A 237 -8.40 0.73 -12.49
C VAL A 237 -7.14 0.89 -13.33
N ASN A 238 -7.24 0.91 -14.67
CA ASN A 238 -6.11 1.17 -15.56
C ASN A 238 -5.50 2.55 -15.32
N GLN A 239 -6.32 3.59 -15.20
CA GLN A 239 -5.83 4.95 -14.93
C GLN A 239 -5.09 5.03 -13.58
N THR A 240 -5.64 4.38 -12.55
CA THR A 240 -4.98 4.25 -11.24
C THR A 240 -3.67 3.47 -11.36
N GLY A 241 -3.67 2.39 -12.14
CA GLY A 241 -2.48 1.59 -12.42
C GLY A 241 -1.37 2.41 -13.08
N PHE A 242 -1.70 3.24 -14.07
CA PHE A 242 -0.73 4.12 -14.74
C PHE A 242 -0.12 5.14 -13.76
N PHE A 243 -0.94 5.69 -12.85
CA PHE A 243 -0.46 6.58 -11.81
C PHE A 243 0.52 5.87 -10.86
N VAL A 244 0.18 4.67 -10.38
CA VAL A 244 1.06 3.88 -9.49
C VAL A 244 2.38 3.53 -10.18
N ILE A 245 2.34 3.13 -11.47
CA ILE A 245 3.54 2.82 -12.25
C ILE A 245 4.44 4.06 -12.38
N GLY A 246 3.85 5.24 -12.63
CA GLY A 246 4.61 6.50 -12.70
C GLY A 246 5.21 6.90 -11.35
N MET A 247 4.50 6.69 -10.24
CA MET A 247 4.97 7.00 -8.89
C MET A 247 6.15 6.11 -8.45
N ASP A 248 6.25 4.88 -8.93
CA ASP A 248 7.38 4.01 -8.62
C ASP A 248 8.72 4.61 -9.08
N LEU A 249 8.75 5.24 -10.25
CA LEU A 249 9.93 5.98 -10.69
C LEU A 249 10.26 7.15 -9.75
N THR A 250 9.23 7.86 -9.29
CA THR A 250 9.40 8.96 -8.32
C THR A 250 9.99 8.46 -7.01
N VAL A 251 9.50 7.32 -6.47
CA VAL A 251 10.05 6.70 -5.26
C VAL A 251 11.49 6.28 -5.46
N THR A 252 11.80 5.65 -6.61
CA THR A 252 13.17 5.22 -6.95
C THR A 252 14.15 6.40 -6.97
N LEU A 253 13.76 7.51 -7.61
CA LEU A 253 14.60 8.72 -7.66
C LEU A 253 14.74 9.41 -6.31
N ALA A 254 13.69 9.39 -5.48
CA ALA A 254 13.71 10.00 -4.15
C ALA A 254 14.52 9.18 -3.13
N ALA A 255 14.78 7.92 -3.43
CA ALA A 255 15.54 6.99 -2.59
C ALA A 255 17.06 7.01 -2.85
N SER A 256 17.50 7.71 -3.92
CA SER A 256 18.91 7.74 -4.34
C SER A 256 19.73 8.88 -3.71
#